data_809f29def34ed30ff810cd84d76eb89d
#
_entry.id   809f29def34ed30ff810cd84d76eb89d
#
_cell.length_a   1.000
_cell.length_b   1.000
_cell.length_c   1.000
_cell.angle_alpha   90.00
_cell.angle_beta   90.00
_cell.angle_gamma   90.00
#
_symmetry.space_group_name_H-M   'P 1'
#
loop_
_entity.id
_entity.type
_entity.pdbx_description
1 polymer ?
#
loop_
_entity_poly.entity_id
_entity_poly.type
_entity_poly.pdbx_seq_one_letter_code
_entity_poly.pdbx_strand_id
1 'polypeptide(L)'
;MSLPNFLVIGARRAGTSLLHHKILAAHPEVYVPVERKEVHYFDLYYERGVEWYQSYFPTDEAAGRFRAIGEVTPDYLASEQAPGRIHQLLPECRLIAILRNPVEQAWSDYRHRRRSRDERRDFRAFLDDPKALGSGLYHHHLARYLALFRRDALLVLIYEELVQDPGRELGRLTGLLNVPLIWSDPAALLKERVNPSEIPRFGRAYALSRRAGGVLARQDLNWPVRLAKRLGVRRWFGRAASEPSMSAAERKYLADFYRDDVRRLGVLLQRDLELWQL
;
A
#
# COMPACT_ATOMS: atom_id res chain seq x y z
N MET A 1 11.99 -11.20 20.18
CA MET A 1 10.92 -10.63 19.33
C MET A 1 11.12 -11.16 17.93
N SER A 2 10.05 -11.59 17.28
CA SER A 2 10.11 -12.22 15.97
C SER A 2 10.33 -11.19 14.86
N LEU A 3 10.89 -11.65 13.73
CA LEU A 3 10.92 -10.88 12.49
C LEU A 3 9.74 -11.30 11.59
N PRO A 4 9.28 -10.43 10.68
CA PRO A 4 8.23 -10.79 9.75
C PRO A 4 8.70 -11.85 8.74
N ASN A 5 7.79 -12.73 8.32
CA ASN A 5 8.00 -13.71 7.28
C ASN A 5 7.26 -13.37 5.97
N PHE A 6 6.49 -12.26 5.95
CA PHE A 6 5.95 -11.67 4.73
C PHE A 6 5.91 -10.15 4.79
N LEU A 7 5.95 -9.50 3.63
CA LEU A 7 5.80 -8.05 3.47
C LEU A 7 4.84 -7.73 2.32
N VAL A 8 3.89 -6.83 2.55
CA VAL A 8 3.14 -6.19 1.47
C VAL A 8 3.89 -4.91 1.07
N ILE A 9 4.63 -5.01 -0.03
CA ILE A 9 5.58 -3.98 -0.47
C ILE A 9 4.95 -2.84 -1.28
N GLY A 10 3.74 -3.02 -1.81
CA GLY A 10 3.09 -2.00 -2.65
C GLY A 10 1.84 -2.52 -3.37
N ALA A 11 1.31 -1.69 -4.27
CA ALA A 11 1.69 -0.33 -4.60
C ALA A 11 0.84 0.70 -3.81
N ARG A 12 1.37 1.89 -3.67
CA ARG A 12 0.56 3.01 -3.13
C ARG A 12 -0.72 3.17 -3.95
N ARG A 13 -1.85 3.45 -3.27
CA ARG A 13 -3.17 3.72 -3.89
C ARG A 13 -3.74 2.56 -4.72
N ALA A 14 -3.23 1.35 -4.54
CA ALA A 14 -3.67 0.15 -5.24
C ALA A 14 -4.50 -0.83 -4.39
N GLY A 15 -4.92 -0.45 -3.18
CA GLY A 15 -5.76 -1.32 -2.34
C GLY A 15 -5.07 -1.91 -1.10
N THR A 16 -3.83 -1.51 -0.77
CA THR A 16 -3.10 -2.01 0.40
C THR A 16 -3.79 -1.78 1.74
N SER A 17 -4.64 -0.74 1.86
CA SER A 17 -5.46 -0.53 3.07
C SER A 17 -6.58 -1.56 3.20
N LEU A 18 -7.16 -2.02 2.08
CA LEU A 18 -8.11 -3.11 2.06
C LEU A 18 -7.43 -4.41 2.53
N LEU A 19 -6.27 -4.74 1.93
CA LEU A 19 -5.49 -5.90 2.35
C LEU A 19 -5.18 -5.86 3.85
N HIS A 20 -4.68 -4.73 4.36
CA HIS A 20 -4.32 -4.62 5.77
C HIS A 20 -5.52 -4.78 6.70
N HIS A 21 -6.57 -3.93 6.53
CA HIS A 21 -7.61 -3.82 7.56
C HIS A 21 -8.71 -4.88 7.45
N LYS A 22 -9.02 -5.35 6.24
CA LYS A 22 -10.16 -6.23 6.01
C LYS A 22 -9.76 -7.69 5.78
N ILE A 23 -8.51 -7.92 5.39
CA ILE A 23 -8.03 -9.25 5.05
C ILE A 23 -6.99 -9.72 6.07
N LEU A 24 -5.80 -9.10 6.10
CA LEU A 24 -4.70 -9.59 6.93
C LEU A 24 -4.99 -9.44 8.43
N ALA A 25 -5.39 -8.24 8.89
CA ALA A 25 -5.69 -8.00 10.30
C ALA A 25 -6.96 -8.71 10.81
N ALA A 26 -7.83 -9.15 9.91
CA ALA A 26 -9.04 -9.91 10.26
C ALA A 26 -8.80 -11.43 10.31
N HIS A 27 -7.66 -11.91 9.84
CA HIS A 27 -7.35 -13.34 9.81
C HIS A 27 -6.70 -13.79 11.13
N PRO A 28 -7.24 -14.83 11.81
CA PRO A 28 -6.78 -15.23 13.15
C PRO A 28 -5.34 -15.77 13.21
N GLU A 29 -4.84 -16.33 12.11
CA GLU A 29 -3.48 -16.88 12.00
C GLU A 29 -2.47 -15.92 11.36
N VAL A 30 -2.88 -14.65 11.10
CA VAL A 30 -2.02 -13.62 10.52
C VAL A 30 -1.83 -12.48 11.51
N TYR A 31 -0.59 -12.08 11.73
CA TYR A 31 -0.28 -10.87 12.48
C TYR A 31 0.19 -9.75 11.55
N VAL A 32 -0.37 -8.57 11.70
CA VAL A 32 0.14 -7.31 11.16
C VAL A 32 0.04 -6.22 12.22
N PRO A 33 0.99 -5.27 12.31
CA PRO A 33 0.93 -4.17 13.27
C PRO A 33 -0.33 -3.31 13.04
N VAL A 34 -1.26 -3.33 14.00
CA VAL A 34 -2.52 -2.58 13.90
C VAL A 34 -2.30 -1.11 14.27
N GLU A 35 -1.41 -0.84 15.22
CA GLU A 35 -1.15 0.52 15.72
C GLU A 35 -0.42 1.38 14.68
N ARG A 36 0.47 0.79 13.90
CA ARG A 36 1.25 1.44 12.85
C ARG A 36 1.24 0.58 11.60
N LYS A 37 0.28 0.83 10.71
CA LYS A 37 0.13 0.07 9.46
C LYS A 37 1.42 0.07 8.64
N GLU A 38 2.02 1.24 8.42
CA GLU A 38 3.20 1.44 7.58
C GLU A 38 4.41 1.69 8.49
N VAL A 39 5.26 0.68 8.66
CA VAL A 39 6.41 0.76 9.57
C VAL A 39 7.52 1.61 8.97
N HIS A 40 7.71 1.54 7.66
CA HIS A 40 8.72 2.29 6.92
C HIS A 40 10.16 2.01 7.38
N TYR A 41 10.44 0.79 7.84
CA TYR A 41 11.79 0.45 8.27
C TYR A 41 12.77 0.45 7.11
N PHE A 42 12.47 -0.26 6.02
CA PHE A 42 13.42 -0.47 4.93
C PHE A 42 13.62 0.75 4.01
N ASP A 43 12.77 1.79 4.10
CA ASP A 43 12.92 3.02 3.32
C ASP A 43 13.32 4.24 4.17
N LEU A 44 12.59 4.56 5.25
CA LEU A 44 12.77 5.81 5.98
C LEU A 44 13.51 5.66 7.33
N TYR A 45 13.38 4.49 8.00
CA TYR A 45 13.83 4.34 9.38
C TYR A 45 14.87 3.23 9.57
N TYR A 46 15.60 2.89 8.52
CA TYR A 46 16.60 1.82 8.54
C TYR A 46 17.68 2.02 9.61
N GLU A 47 18.10 3.28 9.80
CA GLU A 47 19.11 3.67 10.77
C GLU A 47 18.67 3.50 12.24
N ARG A 48 17.39 3.21 12.49
CA ARG A 48 16.90 2.91 13.84
C ARG A 48 17.27 1.52 14.34
N GLY A 49 17.82 0.71 13.48
CA GLY A 49 18.26 -0.64 13.82
C GLY A 49 17.14 -1.68 13.87
N VAL A 50 17.55 -2.96 13.83
CA VAL A 50 16.63 -4.10 13.76
C VAL A 50 15.78 -4.26 15.01
N GLU A 51 16.31 -3.92 16.19
CA GLU A 51 15.59 -4.01 17.45
C GLU A 51 14.36 -3.08 17.46
N TRP A 52 14.51 -1.86 16.93
CA TRP A 52 13.38 -0.96 16.74
C TRP A 52 12.34 -1.54 15.79
N TYR A 53 12.77 -2.17 14.71
CA TYR A 53 11.87 -2.83 13.78
C TYR A 53 11.13 -4.00 14.42
N GLN A 54 11.84 -4.84 15.16
CA GLN A 54 11.28 -5.99 15.88
C GLN A 54 10.25 -5.59 16.92
N SER A 55 10.33 -4.39 17.49
CA SER A 55 9.37 -3.90 18.50
C SER A 55 7.92 -3.80 18.00
N TYR A 56 7.71 -3.83 16.66
CA TYR A 56 6.37 -3.84 16.07
C TYR A 56 5.75 -5.23 15.94
N PHE A 57 6.51 -6.27 16.22
CA PHE A 57 6.07 -7.66 16.05
C PHE A 57 5.94 -8.38 17.42
N PRO A 58 5.22 -9.51 17.46
CA PRO A 58 5.02 -10.23 18.70
C PRO A 58 6.34 -10.79 19.27
N THR A 59 6.37 -11.03 20.57
CA THR A 59 7.45 -11.80 21.19
C THR A 59 7.47 -13.23 20.63
N ASP A 60 8.60 -13.93 20.75
CA ASP A 60 8.75 -15.27 20.20
C ASP A 60 7.69 -16.24 20.77
N GLU A 61 7.33 -16.09 22.04
CA GLU A 61 6.26 -16.86 22.69
C GLU A 61 4.88 -16.58 22.05
N ALA A 62 4.56 -15.31 21.81
CA ALA A 62 3.29 -14.93 21.19
C ALA A 62 3.26 -15.22 19.68
N ALA A 63 4.42 -15.25 19.02
CA ALA A 63 4.56 -15.52 17.59
C ALA A 63 4.06 -16.92 17.21
N GLY A 64 4.20 -17.91 18.08
CA GLY A 64 3.73 -19.28 17.84
C GLY A 64 2.22 -19.42 17.57
N ARG A 65 1.44 -18.37 17.83
CA ARG A 65 0.00 -18.31 17.51
C ARG A 65 -0.29 -17.97 16.05
N PHE A 66 0.69 -17.47 15.32
CA PHE A 66 0.53 -16.97 13.95
C PHE A 66 1.40 -17.76 12.98
N ARG A 67 0.82 -18.16 11.87
CA ARG A 67 1.57 -18.78 10.76
C ARG A 67 2.23 -17.74 9.87
N ALA A 68 1.60 -16.56 9.76
CA ALA A 68 2.12 -15.45 8.99
C ALA A 68 2.23 -14.20 9.85
N ILE A 69 3.43 -13.63 9.92
CA ILE A 69 3.73 -12.39 10.62
C ILE A 69 4.31 -11.43 9.60
N GLY A 70 3.73 -10.23 9.46
CA GLY A 70 4.20 -9.30 8.44
C GLY A 70 3.78 -7.86 8.65
N GLU A 71 4.07 -7.03 7.67
CA GLU A 71 3.65 -5.63 7.63
C GLU A 71 3.23 -5.19 6.23
N VAL A 72 2.64 -4.00 6.16
CA VAL A 72 2.13 -3.40 4.92
C VAL A 72 2.68 -1.98 4.76
N THR A 73 3.76 -1.83 4.02
CA THR A 73 4.37 -0.53 3.69
C THR A 73 4.46 -0.36 2.18
N PRO A 74 3.49 0.32 1.55
CA PRO A 74 3.38 0.38 0.09
C PRO A 74 4.51 1.15 -0.61
N ASP A 75 5.25 1.96 0.13
CA ASP A 75 6.36 2.75 -0.40
C ASP A 75 7.62 1.91 -0.67
N TYR A 76 7.72 0.71 -0.11
CA TYR A 76 8.83 -0.18 -0.39
C TYR A 76 8.97 -0.53 -1.87
N LEU A 77 7.85 -0.71 -2.58
CA LEU A 77 7.86 -1.07 -4.00
C LEU A 77 8.67 -0.09 -4.85
N ALA A 78 8.45 1.22 -4.64
CA ALA A 78 9.12 2.27 -5.39
C ALA A 78 10.50 2.67 -4.80
N SER A 79 10.81 2.25 -3.59
CA SER A 79 12.10 2.54 -2.94
C SER A 79 13.26 1.86 -3.66
N GLU A 80 14.32 2.60 -3.93
CA GLU A 80 15.54 2.04 -4.52
C GLU A 80 16.33 1.17 -3.53
N GLN A 81 16.24 1.49 -2.25
CA GLN A 81 17.03 0.87 -1.18
C GLN A 81 16.32 -0.35 -0.57
N ALA A 82 14.98 -0.33 -0.54
CA ALA A 82 14.20 -1.35 0.16
C ALA A 82 14.47 -2.78 -0.34
N PRO A 83 14.57 -3.08 -1.65
CA PRO A 83 14.80 -4.45 -2.10
C PRO A 83 16.08 -5.08 -1.49
N GLY A 84 17.20 -4.35 -1.52
CA GLY A 84 18.47 -4.81 -0.97
C GLY A 84 18.46 -4.98 0.54
N ARG A 85 17.88 -4.00 1.26
CA ARG A 85 17.75 -4.04 2.72
C ARG A 85 16.83 -5.17 3.20
N ILE A 86 15.71 -5.39 2.49
CA ILE A 86 14.80 -6.51 2.79
C ILE A 86 15.52 -7.83 2.55
N HIS A 87 16.19 -8.01 1.42
CA HIS A 87 16.91 -9.25 1.12
C HIS A 87 18.03 -9.53 2.13
N GLN A 88 18.74 -8.50 2.58
CA GLN A 88 19.82 -8.65 3.58
C GLN A 88 19.28 -9.13 4.94
N LEU A 89 18.15 -8.60 5.40
CA LEU A 89 17.58 -8.95 6.72
C LEU A 89 16.63 -10.15 6.65
N LEU A 90 15.90 -10.30 5.57
CA LEU A 90 14.79 -11.24 5.40
C LEU A 90 14.88 -11.96 4.04
N PRO A 91 15.95 -12.74 3.76
CA PRO A 91 16.17 -13.35 2.43
C PRO A 91 15.06 -14.33 2.01
N GLU A 92 14.42 -14.99 2.97
CA GLU A 92 13.32 -15.96 2.74
C GLU A 92 11.92 -15.34 2.86
N CYS A 93 11.84 -14.00 2.93
CA CYS A 93 10.57 -13.30 3.13
C CYS A 93 9.66 -13.46 1.90
N ARG A 94 8.38 -13.75 2.15
CA ARG A 94 7.35 -13.72 1.11
C ARG A 94 6.94 -12.29 0.83
N LEU A 95 6.92 -11.92 -0.43
CA LEU A 95 6.58 -10.57 -0.88
C LEU A 95 5.22 -10.55 -1.55
N ILE A 96 4.44 -9.54 -1.25
CA ILE A 96 3.12 -9.32 -1.83
C ILE A 96 3.09 -7.91 -2.41
N ALA A 97 2.75 -7.81 -3.68
CA ALA A 97 2.43 -6.55 -4.33
C ALA A 97 0.99 -6.61 -4.83
N ILE A 98 0.18 -5.59 -4.52
CA ILE A 98 -1.11 -5.38 -5.17
C ILE A 98 -0.96 -4.18 -6.10
N LEU A 99 -1.22 -4.39 -7.38
CA LEU A 99 -1.13 -3.39 -8.43
C LEU A 99 -2.52 -2.98 -8.88
N ARG A 100 -2.62 -1.82 -9.46
CA ARG A 100 -3.85 -1.25 -10.02
C ARG A 100 -3.53 -0.62 -11.35
N ASN A 101 -4.53 -0.46 -12.24
CA ASN A 101 -4.36 0.35 -13.44
C ASN A 101 -3.53 1.61 -13.11
N PRO A 102 -2.34 1.80 -13.71
CA PRO A 102 -1.42 2.86 -13.29
C PRO A 102 -1.97 4.26 -13.56
N VAL A 103 -2.87 4.42 -14.54
CA VAL A 103 -3.60 5.67 -14.79
C VAL A 103 -4.51 6.01 -13.60
N GLU A 104 -5.28 5.02 -13.13
CA GLU A 104 -6.17 5.17 -11.97
C GLU A 104 -5.38 5.32 -10.67
N GLN A 105 -4.23 4.68 -10.57
CA GLN A 105 -3.32 4.82 -9.44
C GLN A 105 -2.76 6.24 -9.36
N ALA A 106 -2.23 6.78 -10.46
CA ALA A 106 -1.67 8.13 -10.53
C ALA A 106 -2.74 9.19 -10.19
N TRP A 107 -3.94 9.07 -10.76
CA TRP A 107 -5.07 9.94 -10.41
C TRP A 107 -5.44 9.85 -8.94
N SER A 108 -5.50 8.65 -8.38
CA SER A 108 -5.78 8.43 -6.95
C SER A 108 -4.68 9.02 -6.06
N ASP A 109 -3.41 8.95 -6.47
CA ASP A 109 -2.29 9.52 -5.71
C ASP A 109 -2.32 11.05 -5.74
N TYR A 110 -2.54 11.66 -6.92
CA TYR A 110 -2.74 13.10 -7.05
C TYR A 110 -3.85 13.60 -6.13
N ARG A 111 -5.03 12.98 -6.18
CA ARG A 111 -6.17 13.33 -5.34
C ARG A 111 -5.86 13.19 -3.85
N HIS A 112 -5.09 12.16 -3.48
CA HIS A 112 -4.65 11.98 -2.11
C HIS A 112 -3.70 13.09 -1.65
N ARG A 113 -2.70 13.43 -2.46
CA ARG A 113 -1.76 14.53 -2.18
C ARG A 113 -2.46 15.88 -2.12
N ARG A 114 -3.41 16.14 -3.01
CA ARG A 114 -4.25 17.36 -2.96
C ARG A 114 -5.02 17.47 -1.64
N ARG A 115 -5.64 16.39 -1.19
CA ARG A 115 -6.35 16.35 0.10
C ARG A 115 -5.42 16.53 1.30
N SER A 116 -4.24 15.97 1.22
CA SER A 116 -3.19 16.13 2.24
C SER A 116 -2.51 17.49 2.20
N ARG A 117 -2.78 18.30 1.17
CA ARG A 117 -2.10 19.56 0.85
C ARG A 117 -0.59 19.40 0.59
N ASP A 118 -0.15 18.19 0.31
CA ASP A 118 1.22 17.90 -0.11
C ASP A 118 1.43 18.24 -1.59
N GLU A 119 0.31 18.40 -2.34
CA GLU A 119 0.30 18.83 -3.73
C GLU A 119 -0.59 20.08 -3.90
N ARG A 120 -0.06 21.11 -4.54
CA ARG A 120 -0.74 22.38 -4.80
C ARG A 120 -0.94 22.66 -6.28
N ARG A 121 -0.16 22.00 -7.13
CA ARG A 121 -0.26 22.11 -8.59
C ARG A 121 -1.61 21.54 -9.04
N ASP A 122 -2.12 22.01 -10.17
CA ASP A 122 -3.20 21.32 -10.86
C ASP A 122 -2.73 19.96 -11.41
N PHE A 123 -3.67 19.19 -11.94
CA PHE A 123 -3.32 17.85 -12.40
C PHE A 123 -2.39 17.89 -13.62
N ARG A 124 -2.55 18.85 -14.49
CA ARG A 124 -1.68 19.01 -15.67
C ARG A 124 -0.22 19.24 -15.25
N ALA A 125 0.02 20.18 -14.36
CA ALA A 125 1.37 20.43 -13.84
C ALA A 125 1.93 19.27 -12.99
N PHE A 126 1.07 18.43 -12.39
CA PHE A 126 1.47 17.19 -11.75
C PHE A 126 1.95 16.15 -12.77
N LEU A 127 1.33 16.06 -13.94
CA LEU A 127 1.73 15.16 -15.02
C LEU A 127 3.10 15.50 -15.62
N ASP A 128 3.52 16.76 -15.56
CA ASP A 128 4.81 17.21 -16.06
C ASP A 128 5.99 16.82 -15.14
N ASP A 129 5.71 16.17 -13.99
CA ASP A 129 6.71 15.71 -13.03
C ASP A 129 6.87 14.17 -13.10
N PRO A 130 7.90 13.65 -13.81
CA PRO A 130 8.12 12.21 -13.94
C PRO A 130 8.30 11.49 -12.59
N LYS A 131 8.83 12.20 -11.55
CA LYS A 131 8.98 11.63 -10.21
C LYS A 131 7.62 11.40 -9.54
N ALA A 132 6.63 12.25 -9.84
CA ALA A 132 5.27 12.07 -9.33
C ALA A 132 4.59 10.83 -9.93
N LEU A 133 4.89 10.51 -11.19
CA LEU A 133 4.35 9.35 -11.93
C LEU A 133 5.13 8.06 -11.67
N GLY A 134 6.36 8.15 -11.18
CA GLY A 134 7.28 7.02 -11.03
C GLY A 134 6.70 5.83 -10.26
N SER A 135 5.81 6.06 -9.28
CA SER A 135 5.22 4.99 -8.48
C SER A 135 4.35 3.99 -9.26
N GLY A 136 3.91 4.35 -10.47
CA GLY A 136 3.15 3.50 -11.38
C GLY A 136 3.99 2.68 -12.37
N LEU A 137 5.32 2.83 -12.37
CA LEU A 137 6.24 2.06 -13.21
C LEU A 137 6.53 0.69 -12.58
N TYR A 138 5.54 -0.18 -12.62
CA TYR A 138 5.54 -1.43 -11.87
C TYR A 138 6.55 -2.45 -12.34
N HIS A 139 6.74 -2.58 -13.67
CA HIS A 139 7.79 -3.46 -14.21
C HIS A 139 9.16 -3.04 -13.69
N HIS A 140 9.49 -1.74 -13.80
CA HIS A 140 10.76 -1.19 -13.31
C HIS A 140 10.98 -1.51 -11.83
N HIS A 141 9.94 -1.40 -11.01
CA HIS A 141 10.05 -1.66 -9.58
C HIS A 141 10.16 -3.16 -9.26
N LEU A 142 9.29 -4.00 -9.83
CA LEU A 142 9.28 -5.43 -9.55
C LEU A 142 10.52 -6.15 -10.07
N ALA A 143 11.11 -5.69 -11.18
CA ALA A 143 12.36 -6.24 -11.70
C ALA A 143 13.51 -6.20 -10.67
N ARG A 144 13.57 -5.14 -9.84
CA ARG A 144 14.59 -5.03 -8.77
C ARG A 144 14.37 -6.06 -7.66
N TYR A 145 13.13 -6.38 -7.33
CA TYR A 145 12.82 -7.44 -6.37
C TYR A 145 13.15 -8.83 -6.95
N LEU A 146 12.78 -9.08 -8.20
CA LEU A 146 13.02 -10.37 -8.87
C LEU A 146 14.49 -10.62 -9.19
N ALA A 147 15.35 -9.60 -9.14
CA ALA A 147 16.79 -9.77 -9.20
C ALA A 147 17.39 -10.34 -7.90
N LEU A 148 16.67 -10.25 -6.78
CA LEU A 148 17.14 -10.65 -5.45
C LEU A 148 16.32 -11.81 -4.85
N PHE A 149 15.03 -11.85 -5.12
CA PHE A 149 14.12 -12.84 -4.55
C PHE A 149 13.67 -13.86 -5.59
N ARG A 150 13.41 -15.06 -5.14
CA ARG A 150 12.83 -16.11 -5.99
C ARG A 150 11.46 -15.69 -6.50
N ARG A 151 11.13 -16.12 -7.72
CA ARG A 151 9.84 -15.78 -8.35
C ARG A 151 8.64 -16.30 -7.56
N ASP A 152 8.75 -17.45 -6.93
CA ASP A 152 7.71 -18.08 -6.11
C ASP A 152 7.53 -17.40 -4.74
N ALA A 153 8.50 -16.61 -4.27
CA ALA A 153 8.38 -15.79 -3.07
C ALA A 153 7.61 -14.48 -3.30
N LEU A 154 7.33 -14.09 -4.55
CA LEU A 154 6.62 -12.85 -4.90
C LEU A 154 5.24 -13.14 -5.47
N LEU A 155 4.19 -12.77 -4.74
CA LEU A 155 2.82 -12.75 -5.24
C LEU A 155 2.46 -11.34 -5.74
N VAL A 156 2.01 -11.27 -6.99
CA VAL A 156 1.42 -10.06 -7.56
C VAL A 156 -0.09 -10.25 -7.72
N LEU A 157 -0.85 -9.44 -7.00
CA LEU A 157 -2.30 -9.30 -7.12
C LEU A 157 -2.62 -8.11 -8.01
N ILE A 158 -3.66 -8.21 -8.81
CA ILE A 158 -4.22 -7.09 -9.56
C ILE A 158 -5.52 -6.65 -8.88
N TYR A 159 -5.61 -5.38 -8.52
CA TYR A 159 -6.75 -4.85 -7.78
C TYR A 159 -8.09 -5.09 -8.49
N GLU A 160 -8.13 -4.90 -9.79
CA GLU A 160 -9.31 -5.11 -10.62
C GLU A 160 -9.74 -6.58 -10.61
N GLU A 161 -8.80 -7.53 -10.64
CA GLU A 161 -9.09 -8.96 -10.54
C GLU A 161 -9.55 -9.34 -9.13
N LEU A 162 -8.92 -8.75 -8.09
CA LEU A 162 -9.38 -8.94 -6.71
C LEU A 162 -10.83 -8.47 -6.53
N VAL A 163 -11.24 -7.40 -7.22
CA VAL A 163 -12.63 -6.92 -7.20
C VAL A 163 -13.55 -7.84 -7.99
N GLN A 164 -13.09 -8.38 -9.12
CA GLN A 164 -13.87 -9.24 -10.00
C GLN A 164 -14.06 -10.65 -9.44
N ASP A 165 -12.99 -11.25 -8.93
CA ASP A 165 -12.98 -12.59 -8.34
C ASP A 165 -12.19 -12.62 -7.02
N PRO A 166 -12.79 -12.11 -5.94
CA PRO A 166 -12.12 -12.06 -4.63
C PRO A 166 -11.77 -13.45 -4.10
N GLY A 167 -12.57 -14.47 -4.39
CA GLY A 167 -12.33 -15.84 -3.92
C GLY A 167 -11.01 -16.39 -4.45
N ARG A 168 -10.79 -16.27 -5.75
CA ARG A 168 -9.55 -16.69 -6.40
C ARG A 168 -8.34 -15.94 -5.85
N GLU A 169 -8.41 -14.61 -5.80
CA GLU A 169 -7.26 -13.81 -5.40
C GLU A 169 -6.92 -13.97 -3.91
N LEU A 170 -7.93 -14.11 -3.04
CA LEU A 170 -7.71 -14.45 -1.63
C LEU A 170 -7.17 -15.88 -1.46
N GLY A 171 -7.59 -16.84 -2.28
CA GLY A 171 -7.01 -18.18 -2.29
C GLY A 171 -5.52 -18.17 -2.64
N ARG A 172 -5.09 -17.35 -3.61
CA ARG A 172 -3.68 -17.16 -3.95
C ARG A 172 -2.89 -16.52 -2.79
N LEU A 173 -3.49 -15.50 -2.14
CA LEU A 173 -2.88 -14.82 -1.00
C LEU A 173 -2.70 -15.77 0.19
N THR A 174 -3.75 -16.47 0.58
CA THR A 174 -3.71 -17.41 1.70
C THR A 174 -2.80 -18.61 1.42
N GLY A 175 -2.76 -19.08 0.17
CA GLY A 175 -1.82 -20.11 -0.27
C GLY A 175 -0.36 -19.66 -0.12
N LEU A 176 0.00 -18.43 -0.54
CA LEU A 176 1.33 -17.90 -0.30
C LEU A 176 1.66 -17.81 1.19
N LEU A 177 0.70 -17.35 2.02
CA LEU A 177 0.90 -17.16 3.46
C LEU A 177 0.85 -18.48 4.24
N ASN A 178 0.46 -19.58 3.60
CA ASN A 178 0.25 -20.89 4.23
C ASN A 178 -0.78 -20.84 5.39
N VAL A 179 -1.88 -20.15 5.16
CA VAL A 179 -3.02 -20.03 6.08
C VAL A 179 -4.32 -20.45 5.40
N PRO A 180 -5.35 -20.90 6.12
CA PRO A 180 -6.61 -21.32 5.51
C PRO A 180 -7.37 -20.13 4.90
N LEU A 181 -8.17 -20.38 3.87
CA LEU A 181 -9.15 -19.42 3.36
C LEU A 181 -10.40 -19.46 4.24
N ILE A 182 -10.61 -18.44 5.06
CA ILE A 182 -11.66 -18.43 6.10
C ILE A 182 -12.95 -17.69 5.71
N TRP A 183 -12.94 -16.93 4.63
CA TRP A 183 -14.11 -16.12 4.23
C TRP A 183 -15.06 -16.94 3.36
N SER A 184 -16.30 -17.15 3.84
CA SER A 184 -17.36 -17.79 3.09
C SER A 184 -17.96 -16.90 1.99
N ASP A 185 -17.98 -15.59 2.20
CA ASP A 185 -18.35 -14.57 1.21
C ASP A 185 -17.22 -13.54 1.05
N PRO A 186 -16.18 -13.84 0.25
CA PRO A 186 -15.09 -12.92 0.00
C PRO A 186 -15.54 -11.58 -0.63
N ALA A 187 -16.64 -11.57 -1.38
CA ALA A 187 -17.15 -10.36 -2.01
C ALA A 187 -17.70 -9.35 -0.98
N ALA A 188 -18.20 -9.82 0.15
CA ALA A 188 -18.67 -8.95 1.23
C ALA A 188 -17.57 -8.04 1.77
N LEU A 189 -16.30 -8.49 1.78
CA LEU A 189 -15.15 -7.70 2.23
C LEU A 189 -14.95 -6.42 1.40
N LEU A 190 -15.38 -6.43 0.14
CA LEU A 190 -15.17 -5.35 -0.82
C LEU A 190 -16.31 -4.32 -0.83
N LYS A 191 -17.49 -4.66 -0.27
CA LYS A 191 -18.69 -3.79 -0.28
C LYS A 191 -18.48 -2.52 0.56
N GLU A 192 -17.68 -2.58 1.61
CA GLU A 192 -17.39 -1.44 2.47
C GLU A 192 -16.14 -0.68 2.01
N ARG A 193 -16.28 0.59 1.68
CA ARG A 193 -15.12 1.46 1.40
C ARG A 193 -14.27 1.67 2.65
N VAL A 194 -13.03 1.21 2.65
CA VAL A 194 -12.09 1.36 3.78
C VAL A 194 -11.72 2.82 4.05
N ASN A 195 -11.73 3.67 3.04
CA ASN A 195 -11.43 5.09 3.14
C ASN A 195 -12.39 5.92 2.30
N PRO A 196 -13.51 6.44 2.85
CA PRO A 196 -14.34 7.40 2.15
C PRO A 196 -13.54 8.68 1.85
N SER A 197 -13.73 9.21 0.63
CA SER A 197 -13.05 10.42 0.16
C SER A 197 -13.71 11.65 0.73
N GLU A 198 -13.27 12.12 1.90
CA GLU A 198 -13.74 13.39 2.50
C GLU A 198 -12.63 14.44 2.44
N ILE A 199 -12.98 15.67 1.96
CA ILE A 199 -12.06 16.80 1.93
C ILE A 199 -12.25 17.61 3.23
N PRO A 200 -11.18 17.86 4.01
CA PRO A 200 -11.31 18.60 5.26
C PRO A 200 -11.75 20.06 5.06
N ARG A 201 -12.80 20.48 5.77
CA ARG A 201 -13.37 21.85 5.71
C ARG A 201 -12.38 22.92 6.20
N PHE A 202 -11.58 22.62 7.21
CA PHE A 202 -10.58 23.52 7.80
C PHE A 202 -9.16 23.03 7.48
N GLY A 203 -8.78 23.10 6.22
CA GLY A 203 -7.56 22.48 5.74
C GLY A 203 -6.25 23.00 6.34
N ARG A 204 -6.17 24.27 6.89
CA ARG A 204 -4.95 24.75 7.59
C ARG A 204 -4.81 24.07 8.95
N ALA A 205 -5.89 23.99 9.73
CA ALA A 205 -5.89 23.29 11.03
C ALA A 205 -5.61 21.79 10.87
N TYR A 206 -6.17 21.16 9.83
CA TYR A 206 -5.91 19.77 9.49
C TYR A 206 -4.44 19.52 9.06
N ALA A 207 -3.85 20.42 8.27
CA ALA A 207 -2.44 20.32 7.88
C ALA A 207 -1.50 20.49 9.08
N LEU A 208 -1.84 21.41 10.01
CA LEU A 208 -1.08 21.59 11.26
C LEU A 208 -1.15 20.36 12.15
N SER A 209 -2.35 19.79 12.33
CA SER A 209 -2.54 18.57 13.13
C SER A 209 -1.81 17.36 12.53
N ARG A 210 -1.76 17.25 11.19
CA ARG A 210 -0.96 16.20 10.52
C ARG A 210 0.55 16.41 10.70
N ARG A 211 1.05 17.65 10.59
CA ARG A 211 2.47 17.94 10.85
C ARG A 211 2.85 17.62 12.29
N ALA A 212 2.04 18.05 13.25
CA ALA A 212 2.23 17.71 14.67
C ALA A 212 2.14 16.19 14.89
N GLY A 213 1.17 15.51 14.31
CA GLY A 213 1.06 14.05 14.34
C GLY A 213 2.25 13.33 13.70
N GLY A 214 2.82 13.87 12.62
CA GLY A 214 4.02 13.35 11.98
C GLY A 214 5.28 13.51 12.85
N VAL A 215 5.43 14.64 13.53
CA VAL A 215 6.53 14.86 14.50
C VAL A 215 6.38 13.90 15.69
N LEU A 216 5.18 13.77 16.25
CA LEU A 216 4.90 12.85 17.35
C LEU A 216 5.10 11.38 16.96
N ALA A 217 4.73 11.00 15.75
CA ALA A 217 4.96 9.65 15.23
C ALA A 217 6.46 9.34 15.03
N ARG A 218 7.27 10.34 14.68
CA ARG A 218 8.73 10.20 14.61
C ARG A 218 9.38 9.97 15.99
N GLN A 219 8.71 10.42 17.06
CA GLN A 219 9.12 10.25 18.46
C GLN A 219 8.38 9.09 19.15
N ASP A 220 7.68 8.23 18.39
CA ASP A 220 6.86 7.11 18.88
C ASP A 220 5.71 7.50 19.84
N LEU A 221 5.39 8.79 19.94
CA LEU A 221 4.28 9.34 20.73
C LEU A 221 2.96 9.27 19.94
N ASN A 222 2.39 8.06 19.85
CA ASN A 222 1.20 7.81 19.03
C ASN A 222 -0.15 8.00 19.77
N TRP A 223 -0.15 8.13 21.09
CA TRP A 223 -1.38 8.21 21.88
C TRP A 223 -2.28 9.42 21.57
N PRO A 224 -1.76 10.65 21.28
CA PRO A 224 -2.65 11.78 20.99
C PRO A 224 -3.36 11.60 19.65
N VAL A 225 -2.66 11.00 18.68
CA VAL A 225 -3.22 10.69 17.35
C VAL A 225 -4.32 9.62 17.47
N ARG A 226 -4.14 8.64 18.37
CA ARG A 226 -5.15 7.60 18.67
C ARG A 226 -6.39 8.20 19.31
N LEU A 227 -6.22 9.10 20.27
CA LEU A 227 -7.32 9.79 20.94
C LEU A 227 -8.14 10.63 19.95
N ALA A 228 -7.47 11.40 19.10
CA ALA A 228 -8.12 12.21 18.06
C ALA A 228 -8.92 11.33 17.05
N LYS A 229 -8.39 10.15 16.69
CA LYS A 229 -9.11 9.17 15.85
C LYS A 229 -10.34 8.59 16.57
N ARG A 230 -10.24 8.25 17.86
CA ARG A 230 -11.37 7.74 18.66
C ARG A 230 -12.48 8.76 18.84
N LEU A 231 -12.12 10.04 19.02
CA LEU A 231 -13.08 11.14 19.17
C LEU A 231 -13.75 11.56 17.84
N GLY A 232 -13.44 10.89 16.74
CA GLY A 232 -14.06 11.16 15.45
C GLY A 232 -13.78 12.56 14.90
N VAL A 233 -12.71 13.22 15.36
CA VAL A 233 -12.33 14.59 14.98
C VAL A 233 -12.29 14.76 13.45
N ARG A 234 -12.02 13.70 12.71
CA ARG A 234 -12.04 13.68 11.24
C ARG A 234 -13.44 13.97 10.66
N ARG A 235 -14.52 13.56 11.31
CA ARG A 235 -15.92 13.80 10.87
C ARG A 235 -16.32 15.29 10.92
N TRP A 236 -15.73 16.04 11.84
CA TRP A 236 -16.03 17.49 12.00
C TRP A 236 -15.44 18.34 10.87
N PHE A 237 -14.50 17.81 10.12
CA PHE A 237 -13.79 18.52 9.05
C PHE A 237 -14.26 18.12 7.64
N GLY A 238 -15.18 17.17 7.49
CA GLY A 238 -15.59 16.64 6.19
C GLY A 238 -16.67 17.48 5.50
N ARG A 239 -16.46 17.83 4.24
CA ARG A 239 -17.47 18.22 3.26
C ARG A 239 -17.10 17.62 1.92
N ALA A 240 -18.06 16.99 1.25
CA ALA A 240 -17.87 16.56 -0.14
C ALA A 240 -17.74 17.82 -1.02
N ALA A 241 -16.52 18.15 -1.44
CA ALA A 241 -16.36 19.06 -2.56
C ALA A 241 -16.47 18.22 -3.85
N SER A 242 -17.04 18.80 -4.91
CA SER A 242 -16.98 18.18 -6.23
C SER A 242 -15.52 17.98 -6.61
N GLU A 243 -15.10 16.71 -6.69
CA GLU A 243 -13.74 16.40 -7.11
C GLU A 243 -13.63 16.64 -8.62
N PRO A 244 -12.55 17.29 -9.09
CA PRO A 244 -12.30 17.41 -10.51
C PRO A 244 -12.26 16.01 -11.14
N SER A 245 -12.76 15.85 -12.34
CA SER A 245 -12.61 14.64 -13.14
C SER A 245 -11.33 14.73 -13.99
N MET A 246 -10.67 13.62 -14.20
CA MET A 246 -9.57 13.52 -15.15
C MET A 246 -10.13 13.65 -16.58
N SER A 247 -9.58 14.53 -17.38
CA SER A 247 -9.98 14.70 -18.79
C SER A 247 -9.53 13.52 -19.66
N ALA A 248 -10.16 13.34 -20.82
CA ALA A 248 -9.75 12.31 -21.79
C ALA A 248 -8.31 12.51 -22.28
N ALA A 249 -7.87 13.75 -22.43
CA ALA A 249 -6.50 14.08 -22.87
C ALA A 249 -5.46 13.70 -21.79
N GLU A 250 -5.74 13.98 -20.52
CA GLU A 250 -4.87 13.58 -19.40
C GLU A 250 -4.81 12.05 -19.22
N ARG A 251 -5.96 11.38 -19.39
CA ARG A 251 -6.01 9.90 -19.39
C ARG A 251 -5.16 9.31 -20.50
N LYS A 252 -5.29 9.85 -21.72
CA LYS A 252 -4.48 9.41 -22.86
C LYS A 252 -2.99 9.63 -22.60
N TYR A 253 -2.61 10.78 -22.08
CA TYR A 253 -1.22 11.06 -21.72
C TYR A 253 -0.64 10.03 -20.74
N LEU A 254 -1.37 9.72 -19.67
CA LEU A 254 -0.95 8.71 -18.71
C LEU A 254 -0.90 7.30 -19.30
N ALA A 255 -1.88 6.95 -20.14
CA ALA A 255 -1.89 5.67 -20.83
C ALA A 255 -0.65 5.51 -21.73
N ASP A 256 -0.33 6.55 -22.51
CA ASP A 256 0.86 6.57 -23.36
C ASP A 256 2.16 6.50 -22.54
N PHE A 257 2.22 7.19 -21.39
CA PHE A 257 3.36 7.19 -20.50
C PHE A 257 3.63 5.79 -19.87
N TYR A 258 2.59 5.08 -19.45
CA TYR A 258 2.76 3.78 -18.79
C TYR A 258 2.77 2.58 -19.74
N ARG A 259 2.40 2.75 -21.00
CA ARG A 259 2.18 1.66 -21.97
C ARG A 259 3.36 0.68 -22.05
N ASP A 260 4.58 1.19 -22.19
CA ASP A 260 5.75 0.33 -22.35
C ASP A 260 6.09 -0.44 -21.06
N ASP A 261 5.97 0.22 -19.90
CA ASP A 261 6.17 -0.45 -18.61
C ASP A 261 5.12 -1.54 -18.36
N VAL A 262 3.86 -1.29 -18.69
CA VAL A 262 2.77 -2.27 -18.54
C VAL A 262 2.93 -3.44 -19.52
N ARG A 263 3.34 -3.18 -20.75
CA ARG A 263 3.64 -4.24 -21.72
C ARG A 263 4.75 -5.16 -21.18
N ARG A 264 5.84 -4.58 -20.69
CA ARG A 264 6.95 -5.34 -20.06
C ARG A 264 6.50 -6.07 -18.79
N LEU A 265 5.63 -5.44 -18.01
CA LEU A 265 5.04 -6.06 -16.82
C LEU A 265 4.24 -7.32 -17.18
N GLY A 266 3.42 -7.26 -18.24
CA GLY A 266 2.68 -8.42 -18.73
C GLY A 266 3.60 -9.60 -19.06
N VAL A 267 4.70 -9.34 -19.75
CA VAL A 267 5.73 -10.35 -20.07
C VAL A 267 6.36 -10.89 -18.77
N LEU A 268 6.76 -10.01 -17.85
CA LEU A 268 7.38 -10.38 -16.58
C LEU A 268 6.48 -11.28 -15.73
N LEU A 269 5.18 -10.97 -15.69
CA LEU A 269 4.18 -11.70 -14.90
C LEU A 269 3.61 -12.91 -15.63
N GLN A 270 3.85 -13.06 -16.94
CA GLN A 270 3.21 -14.03 -17.83
C GLN A 270 1.68 -13.92 -17.75
N ARG A 271 1.19 -12.67 -17.77
CA ARG A 271 -0.24 -12.33 -17.62
C ARG A 271 -0.65 -11.31 -18.66
N ASP A 272 -1.87 -11.46 -19.14
CA ASP A 272 -2.54 -10.43 -19.91
C ASP A 272 -3.01 -9.31 -18.98
N LEU A 273 -2.69 -8.07 -19.32
CA LEU A 273 -3.09 -6.86 -18.61
C LEU A 273 -3.98 -5.95 -19.49
N GLU A 274 -4.61 -6.48 -20.53
CA GLU A 274 -5.56 -5.74 -21.38
C GLU A 274 -6.74 -5.16 -20.58
N LEU A 275 -7.07 -5.76 -19.44
CA LEU A 275 -8.07 -5.21 -18.52
C LEU A 275 -7.77 -3.75 -18.10
N TRP A 276 -6.53 -3.27 -18.25
CA TRP A 276 -6.17 -1.89 -17.94
C TRP A 276 -6.39 -0.92 -19.11
N GLN A 277 -6.65 -1.40 -20.33
CA GLN A 277 -7.00 -0.61 -21.53
C GLN A 277 -6.08 0.62 -21.73
N LEU A 278 -4.75 0.42 -21.87
CA LEU A 278 -3.75 1.45 -22.04
C LEU A 278 -3.34 1.68 -23.51
#